data_fae930b99c302b0e99947752f802dffb
#
_entry.id   fae930b99c302b0e99947752f802dffb
#
_cell.length_a   1.000
_cell.length_b   1.000
_cell.length_c   1.000
_cell.angle_alpha   90.00
_cell.angle_beta   90.00
_cell.angle_gamma   90.00
#
_symmetry.space_group_name_H-M   'P 1'
#
loop_
_entity.id
_entity.type
_entity.pdbx_description
1 polymer ?
#
loop_
_entity_poly.entity_id
_entity_poly.type
_entity_poly.pdbx_seq_one_letter_code
_entity_poly.pdbx_strand_id
1 'polypeptide(L)'
;MREAQDREKNRQGTVRDSRMVVIGCVCSVVLILLITMGSMLVFRENMLRSAQLLEQTDYEQYEAYYVMIVSDHSSAFWQSVYESARKVGKETGAYVEMMGGNLSTGYSREELLKIALASGADGIILEADESPVTAECLEEAQERGIPVVIVLKDNNLGIRTSFVGVSNYNLGREYGRQVLSITDKEVRKVLVLMNAETQYTSQNIIFSGIQETLDGYTDIQVRAAAVENKGAFDVEESIRKLFMEKTLPDVIICLDEISTSCVYQAVVDYNKVGEIDIIGYYDSESILRAIDRNVVRSTISIDTAEMGQYSVMALDEYRKNGYVSEYFSVDTNLITAENVKEYLGGGGSEKIP
;
A
#
# COMPACT_ATOMS: atom_id res chain seq x y z
N MET A 1 -91.97 15.74 -8.71
CA MET A 1 -90.96 16.61 -9.33
C MET A 1 -89.64 16.68 -8.56
N ARG A 2 -89.62 16.70 -7.22
CA ARG A 2 -88.39 16.69 -6.40
C ARG A 2 -87.56 15.42 -6.46
N GLU A 3 -88.19 14.24 -6.49
CA GLU A 3 -87.46 12.95 -6.54
C GLU A 3 -86.70 12.72 -7.86
N ALA A 4 -87.15 13.30 -8.99
CA ALA A 4 -86.44 13.21 -10.26
C ALA A 4 -85.16 14.09 -10.28
N GLN A 5 -85.17 15.20 -9.61
CA GLN A 5 -84.02 16.11 -9.50
C GLN A 5 -82.90 15.55 -8.57
N ASP A 6 -83.32 14.87 -7.50
CA ASP A 6 -82.36 14.24 -6.59
C ASP A 6 -81.67 13.01 -7.22
N ARG A 7 -82.35 12.22 -8.05
CA ARG A 7 -81.76 11.11 -8.80
C ARG A 7 -80.79 11.61 -9.89
N GLU A 8 -81.04 12.68 -10.49
CA GLU A 8 -80.18 13.27 -11.53
C GLU A 8 -78.93 13.93 -10.93
N LYS A 9 -79.03 14.55 -9.75
CA LYS A 9 -77.93 15.14 -8.99
C LYS A 9 -77.03 14.06 -8.43
N ASN A 10 -77.58 12.92 -7.98
CA ASN A 10 -76.83 11.76 -7.46
C ASN A 10 -76.11 11.02 -8.62
N ARG A 11 -76.71 10.97 -9.82
CA ARG A 11 -76.06 10.41 -11.03
C ARG A 11 -74.93 11.26 -11.55
N GLN A 12 -75.04 12.60 -11.47
CA GLN A 12 -73.95 13.48 -11.85
C GLN A 12 -72.80 13.48 -10.83
N GLY A 13 -73.07 13.29 -9.53
CA GLY A 13 -72.08 13.09 -8.48
C GLY A 13 -71.24 11.85 -8.69
N THR A 14 -71.89 10.69 -8.90
CA THR A 14 -71.18 9.40 -9.12
C THR A 14 -70.39 9.35 -10.41
N VAL A 15 -70.81 9.99 -11.48
CA VAL A 15 -70.01 10.10 -12.75
C VAL A 15 -68.79 11.01 -12.60
N ARG A 16 -68.92 12.07 -11.78
CA ARG A 16 -67.82 13.01 -11.51
C ARG A 16 -66.75 12.35 -10.57
N ASP A 17 -67.16 11.59 -9.58
CA ASP A 17 -66.26 10.82 -8.69
C ASP A 17 -65.53 9.70 -9.45
N SER A 18 -66.27 9.01 -10.33
CA SER A 18 -65.65 7.97 -11.19
C SER A 18 -64.64 8.56 -12.16
N ARG A 19 -64.87 9.72 -12.70
CA ARG A 19 -63.87 10.41 -13.56
C ARG A 19 -62.64 10.86 -12.79
N MET A 20 -62.79 11.37 -11.57
CA MET A 20 -61.64 11.75 -10.72
C MET A 20 -60.79 10.53 -10.32
N VAL A 21 -61.45 9.39 -10.02
CA VAL A 21 -60.70 8.15 -9.74
C VAL A 21 -59.93 7.66 -10.98
N VAL A 22 -60.56 7.69 -12.15
CA VAL A 22 -59.89 7.33 -13.42
C VAL A 22 -58.70 8.25 -13.72
N ILE A 23 -58.87 9.56 -13.55
CA ILE A 23 -57.79 10.54 -13.73
C ILE A 23 -56.68 10.27 -12.72
N GLY A 24 -56.99 10.00 -11.45
CA GLY A 24 -55.98 9.62 -10.41
C GLY A 24 -55.21 8.36 -10.77
N CYS A 25 -55.89 7.33 -11.27
CA CYS A 25 -55.24 6.10 -11.72
C CYS A 25 -54.33 6.34 -12.95
N VAL A 26 -54.78 7.12 -13.91
CA VAL A 26 -53.95 7.46 -15.08
C VAL A 26 -52.71 8.27 -14.66
N CYS A 27 -52.89 9.27 -13.78
CA CYS A 27 -51.77 10.06 -13.26
C CYS A 27 -50.76 9.20 -12.49
N SER A 28 -51.21 8.22 -11.67
CA SER A 28 -50.32 7.30 -10.95
C SER A 28 -49.56 6.37 -11.90
N VAL A 29 -50.21 5.87 -12.95
CA VAL A 29 -49.55 5.03 -13.97
C VAL A 29 -48.50 5.85 -14.74
N VAL A 30 -48.80 7.09 -15.13
CA VAL A 30 -47.86 7.99 -15.80
C VAL A 30 -46.68 8.33 -14.89
N LEU A 31 -46.91 8.55 -13.58
CA LEU A 31 -45.87 8.81 -12.61
C LEU A 31 -44.95 7.60 -12.45
N ILE A 32 -45.51 6.41 -12.36
CA ILE A 32 -44.72 5.16 -12.28
C ILE A 32 -43.88 4.97 -13.55
N LEU A 33 -44.44 5.22 -14.72
CA LEU A 33 -43.72 5.16 -16.00
C LEU A 33 -42.58 6.20 -16.07
N LEU A 34 -42.79 7.41 -15.56
CA LEU A 34 -41.74 8.41 -15.50
C LEU A 34 -40.60 8.05 -14.53
N ILE A 35 -40.95 7.49 -13.36
CA ILE A 35 -39.97 7.02 -12.38
C ILE A 35 -39.18 5.82 -12.94
N THR A 36 -39.82 4.85 -13.57
CA THR A 36 -39.15 3.70 -14.19
C THR A 36 -38.25 4.11 -15.36
N MET A 37 -38.71 5.05 -16.18
CA MET A 37 -37.91 5.59 -17.29
C MET A 37 -36.69 6.39 -16.76
N GLY A 38 -36.87 7.21 -15.72
CA GLY A 38 -35.79 7.94 -15.05
C GLY A 38 -34.78 6.97 -14.42
N SER A 39 -35.25 5.95 -13.71
CA SER A 39 -34.41 4.89 -13.14
C SER A 39 -33.62 4.13 -14.23
N MET A 40 -34.27 3.84 -15.36
CA MET A 40 -33.62 3.15 -16.47
C MET A 40 -32.55 4.03 -17.16
N LEU A 41 -32.78 5.34 -17.25
CA LEU A 41 -31.75 6.27 -17.77
C LEU A 41 -30.56 6.38 -16.83
N VAL A 42 -30.77 6.52 -15.53
CA VAL A 42 -29.69 6.52 -14.54
C VAL A 42 -28.94 5.20 -14.52
N PHE A 43 -29.65 4.07 -14.58
CA PHE A 43 -29.03 2.75 -14.67
C PHE A 43 -28.19 2.61 -15.96
N ARG A 44 -28.72 3.09 -17.10
CA ARG A 44 -28.00 3.07 -18.37
C ARG A 44 -26.77 3.97 -18.35
N GLU A 45 -26.84 5.14 -17.71
CA GLU A 45 -25.69 6.04 -17.56
C GLU A 45 -24.63 5.47 -16.63
N ASN A 46 -25.03 4.85 -15.53
CA ASN A 46 -24.12 4.12 -14.64
C ASN A 46 -23.52 2.87 -15.31
N MET A 47 -24.30 2.16 -16.11
CA MET A 47 -23.82 1.01 -16.89
C MET A 47 -22.84 1.43 -18.00
N LEU A 48 -23.10 2.58 -18.66
CA LEU A 48 -22.17 3.15 -19.64
C LEU A 48 -20.89 3.69 -18.99
N ARG A 49 -20.98 4.27 -17.80
CA ARG A 49 -19.80 4.66 -16.99
C ARG A 49 -19.04 3.42 -16.52
N SER A 50 -19.73 2.37 -16.10
CA SER A 50 -19.09 1.09 -15.75
C SER A 50 -18.51 0.38 -16.98
N ALA A 51 -19.14 0.51 -18.14
CA ALA A 51 -18.62 -0.03 -19.41
C ALA A 51 -17.46 0.81 -19.99
N GLN A 52 -17.38 2.11 -19.66
CA GLN A 52 -16.22 2.96 -19.95
C GLN A 52 -15.07 2.72 -18.97
N LEU A 53 -15.37 2.24 -17.74
CA LEU A 53 -14.39 1.72 -16.79
C LEU A 53 -13.96 0.27 -17.12
N LEU A 54 -14.81 -0.49 -17.79
CA LEU A 54 -14.53 -1.67 -18.61
C LEU A 54 -14.29 -1.19 -20.06
N GLU A 55 -13.50 -0.13 -20.27
CA GLU A 55 -12.78 0.00 -21.50
C GLU A 55 -12.15 -1.36 -21.68
N GLN A 56 -12.62 -2.09 -22.66
CA GLN A 56 -11.98 -3.28 -23.16
C GLN A 56 -10.51 -2.93 -23.24
N THR A 57 -9.77 -3.36 -22.22
CA THR A 57 -8.35 -3.42 -22.30
C THR A 57 -8.20 -4.36 -23.47
N ASP A 58 -7.87 -3.80 -24.63
CA ASP A 58 -7.64 -4.54 -25.85
C ASP A 58 -6.38 -5.35 -25.54
N TYR A 59 -6.54 -6.53 -24.91
CA TYR A 59 -5.43 -7.41 -24.52
C TYR A 59 -4.60 -7.78 -25.75
N GLU A 60 -5.20 -7.70 -26.96
CA GLU A 60 -4.50 -7.82 -28.22
C GLU A 60 -3.47 -6.69 -28.49
N GLN A 61 -3.50 -5.60 -27.72
CA GLN A 61 -2.58 -4.48 -27.83
C GLN A 61 -1.26 -4.68 -27.10
N TYR A 62 -1.23 -5.60 -26.10
CA TYR A 62 -0.06 -5.83 -25.26
C TYR A 62 0.71 -7.07 -25.70
N GLU A 63 2.03 -6.95 -25.75
CA GLU A 63 2.95 -8.03 -26.10
C GLU A 63 3.25 -8.96 -24.93
N ALA A 64 3.00 -8.52 -23.69
CA ALA A 64 3.25 -9.27 -22.47
C ALA A 64 2.18 -9.00 -21.41
N TYR A 65 1.94 -10.00 -20.54
CA TYR A 65 1.06 -9.93 -19.39
C TYR A 65 1.85 -10.18 -18.11
N TYR A 66 1.97 -9.16 -17.26
CA TYR A 66 2.66 -9.24 -15.97
C TYR A 66 1.67 -9.15 -14.82
N VAL A 67 1.91 -9.94 -13.79
CA VAL A 67 1.06 -10.01 -12.60
C VAL A 67 1.84 -9.52 -11.39
N MET A 68 1.26 -8.59 -10.62
CA MET A 68 1.79 -8.11 -9.36
C MET A 68 1.01 -8.72 -8.19
N ILE A 69 1.70 -9.36 -7.26
CA ILE A 69 1.14 -10.03 -6.08
C ILE A 69 1.81 -9.47 -4.83
N VAL A 70 1.01 -8.87 -3.95
CA VAL A 70 1.46 -8.20 -2.72
C VAL A 70 0.58 -8.59 -1.53
N SER A 71 1.07 -8.36 -0.32
CA SER A 71 0.36 -8.70 0.92
C SER A 71 -0.88 -7.84 1.17
N ASP A 72 -0.79 -6.54 0.87
CA ASP A 72 -1.87 -5.59 1.06
C ASP A 72 -2.01 -4.69 -0.17
N HIS A 73 -2.82 -5.16 -1.13
CA HIS A 73 -3.14 -4.44 -2.35
C HIS A 73 -3.87 -3.11 -2.11
N SER A 74 -4.41 -2.87 -0.91
CA SER A 74 -5.11 -1.64 -0.55
C SER A 74 -4.19 -0.56 0.03
N SER A 75 -2.96 -0.92 0.41
CA SER A 75 -2.02 0.05 0.99
C SER A 75 -1.58 1.09 -0.04
N ALA A 76 -1.43 2.35 0.40
CA ALA A 76 -0.98 3.45 -0.45
C ALA A 76 0.40 3.17 -1.06
N PHE A 77 1.29 2.49 -0.33
CA PHE A 77 2.59 2.05 -0.80
C PHE A 77 2.48 1.17 -2.04
N TRP A 78 1.73 0.06 -1.94
CA TRP A 78 1.59 -0.88 -3.06
C TRP A 78 0.79 -0.32 -4.22
N GLN A 79 -0.19 0.57 -3.96
CA GLN A 79 -0.89 1.29 -5.02
C GLN A 79 0.06 2.20 -5.80
N SER A 80 0.96 2.91 -5.13
CA SER A 80 1.95 3.78 -5.79
C SER A 80 2.95 2.96 -6.63
N VAL A 81 3.46 1.83 -6.10
CA VAL A 81 4.31 0.90 -6.86
C VAL A 81 3.58 0.37 -8.10
N TYR A 82 2.32 -0.02 -7.93
CA TYR A 82 1.49 -0.54 -9.02
C TYR A 82 1.22 0.51 -10.11
N GLU A 83 0.89 1.74 -9.73
CA GLU A 83 0.66 2.83 -10.69
C GLU A 83 1.90 3.09 -11.55
N SER A 84 3.08 3.11 -10.92
CA SER A 84 4.35 3.21 -11.66
C SER A 84 4.59 2.00 -12.57
N ALA A 85 4.43 0.80 -12.05
CA ALA A 85 4.57 -0.44 -12.83
C ALA A 85 3.62 -0.45 -14.04
N ARG A 86 2.36 -0.06 -13.85
CA ARG A 86 1.35 0.02 -14.93
C ARG A 86 1.72 1.06 -15.98
N LYS A 87 2.25 2.22 -15.56
CA LYS A 87 2.70 3.28 -16.46
C LYS A 87 3.84 2.78 -17.35
N VAL A 88 4.87 2.21 -16.74
CA VAL A 88 6.02 1.68 -17.47
C VAL A 88 5.63 0.47 -18.34
N GLY A 89 4.75 -0.40 -17.85
CA GLY A 89 4.19 -1.49 -18.65
C GLY A 89 3.54 -1.00 -19.93
N LYS A 90 2.71 0.05 -19.86
CA LYS A 90 2.12 0.68 -21.06
C LYS A 90 3.18 1.16 -22.06
N GLU A 91 4.26 1.75 -21.58
CA GLU A 91 5.35 2.28 -22.40
C GLU A 91 6.17 1.16 -23.05
N THR A 92 6.27 -0.01 -22.42
CA THR A 92 7.02 -1.18 -22.91
C THR A 92 6.16 -2.22 -23.63
N GLY A 93 4.85 -1.97 -23.77
CA GLY A 93 3.90 -2.89 -24.41
C GLY A 93 3.47 -4.05 -23.52
N ALA A 94 3.56 -3.91 -22.20
CA ALA A 94 3.11 -4.91 -21.23
C ALA A 94 1.86 -4.45 -20.48
N TYR A 95 0.91 -5.36 -20.30
CA TYR A 95 -0.20 -5.18 -19.36
C TYR A 95 0.21 -5.65 -17.98
N VAL A 96 0.10 -4.77 -16.99
CA VAL A 96 0.40 -5.09 -15.59
C VAL A 96 -0.90 -5.12 -14.79
N GLU A 97 -1.18 -6.24 -14.14
CA GLU A 97 -2.35 -6.42 -13.27
C GLU A 97 -1.92 -6.62 -11.81
N MET A 98 -2.51 -5.86 -10.88
CA MET A 98 -2.42 -6.18 -9.46
C MET A 98 -3.47 -7.22 -9.12
N MET A 99 -3.05 -8.46 -8.94
CA MET A 99 -3.95 -9.58 -8.68
C MET A 99 -4.48 -9.53 -7.24
N GLY A 100 -5.77 -9.82 -7.09
CA GLY A 100 -6.45 -9.81 -5.79
C GLY A 100 -7.20 -8.53 -5.47
N GLY A 101 -6.84 -7.38 -6.06
CA GLY A 101 -7.44 -6.07 -5.76
C GLY A 101 -8.93 -5.94 -6.10
N ASN A 102 -9.41 -6.69 -7.09
CA ASN A 102 -10.79 -6.64 -7.58
C ASN A 102 -11.63 -7.86 -7.16
N LEU A 103 -11.08 -8.75 -6.32
CA LEU A 103 -11.76 -9.98 -5.93
C LEU A 103 -12.55 -9.78 -4.63
N SER A 104 -13.80 -10.20 -4.61
CA SER A 104 -14.68 -10.10 -3.44
C SER A 104 -14.35 -11.09 -2.33
N THR A 105 -13.54 -12.12 -2.61
CA THR A 105 -13.04 -13.12 -1.68
C THR A 105 -11.56 -12.92 -1.48
N GLY A 106 -11.09 -12.81 -0.22
CA GLY A 106 -9.67 -12.70 0.09
C GLY A 106 -8.95 -14.01 -0.25
N TYR A 107 -8.10 -13.99 -1.26
CA TYR A 107 -7.15 -15.05 -1.56
C TYR A 107 -5.83 -14.78 -0.83
N SER A 108 -5.16 -15.83 -0.37
CA SER A 108 -3.79 -15.72 0.14
C SER A 108 -2.81 -15.42 -1.01
N ARG A 109 -1.62 -14.90 -0.68
CA ARG A 109 -0.56 -14.69 -1.71
C ARG A 109 -0.21 -15.98 -2.44
N GLU A 110 -0.15 -17.08 -1.72
CA GLU A 110 0.14 -18.40 -2.28
C GLU A 110 -0.94 -18.86 -3.27
N GLU A 111 -2.21 -18.61 -2.97
CA GLU A 111 -3.31 -18.90 -3.89
C GLU A 111 -3.25 -18.02 -5.12
N LEU A 112 -2.97 -16.71 -4.95
CA LEU A 112 -2.79 -15.78 -6.07
C LEU A 112 -1.60 -16.18 -6.94
N LEU A 113 -0.49 -16.63 -6.34
CA LEU A 113 0.69 -17.09 -7.06
C LEU A 113 0.39 -18.33 -7.92
N LYS A 114 -0.35 -19.30 -7.38
CA LYS A 114 -0.84 -20.46 -8.15
C LYS A 114 -1.77 -20.07 -9.31
N ILE A 115 -2.64 -19.08 -9.08
CA ILE A 115 -3.52 -18.54 -10.13
C ILE A 115 -2.68 -17.86 -11.21
N ALA A 116 -1.68 -17.04 -10.84
CA ALA A 116 -0.79 -16.39 -11.79
C ALA A 116 -0.03 -17.39 -12.67
N LEU A 117 0.51 -18.46 -12.07
CA LEU A 117 1.15 -19.54 -12.79
C LEU A 117 0.19 -20.24 -13.75
N ALA A 118 -1.06 -20.45 -13.34
CA ALA A 118 -2.07 -21.10 -14.17
C ALA A 118 -2.64 -20.21 -15.29
N SER A 119 -2.63 -18.87 -15.08
CA SER A 119 -3.18 -17.91 -16.06
C SER A 119 -2.28 -17.65 -17.26
N GLY A 120 -1.05 -18.17 -17.26
CA GLY A 120 -0.10 -17.95 -18.34
C GLY A 120 0.51 -16.55 -18.33
N ALA A 121 0.78 -16.00 -17.13
CA ALA A 121 1.50 -14.74 -16.99
C ALA A 121 2.91 -14.88 -17.62
N ASP A 122 3.33 -13.85 -18.37
CA ASP A 122 4.66 -13.75 -18.95
C ASP A 122 5.73 -13.30 -17.94
N GLY A 123 5.30 -12.87 -16.74
CA GLY A 123 6.18 -12.50 -15.65
C GLY A 123 5.41 -12.14 -14.38
N ILE A 124 6.05 -12.29 -13.23
CA ILE A 124 5.44 -12.08 -11.92
C ILE A 124 6.29 -11.10 -11.12
N ILE A 125 5.66 -10.06 -10.56
CA ILE A 125 6.22 -9.15 -9.55
C ILE A 125 5.65 -9.60 -8.20
N LEU A 126 6.50 -10.05 -7.30
CA LEU A 126 6.09 -10.74 -6.08
C LEU A 126 6.69 -10.09 -4.82
N GLU A 127 5.85 -9.67 -3.88
CA GLU A 127 6.28 -9.53 -2.49
C GLU A 127 6.35 -10.91 -1.87
N ALA A 128 7.54 -11.51 -1.89
CA ALA A 128 7.74 -12.87 -1.41
C ALA A 128 7.66 -12.96 0.12
N ASP A 129 7.26 -14.14 0.61
CA ASP A 129 7.42 -14.59 1.97
C ASP A 129 8.35 -15.80 2.02
N GLU A 130 8.61 -16.31 3.22
CA GLU A 130 9.46 -17.49 3.44
C GLU A 130 8.63 -18.78 3.56
N SER A 131 7.39 -18.80 3.07
CA SER A 131 6.54 -19.98 3.18
C SER A 131 7.03 -21.10 2.24
N PRO A 132 6.95 -22.37 2.67
CA PRO A 132 7.29 -23.50 1.81
C PRO A 132 6.47 -23.54 0.52
N VAL A 133 5.21 -23.08 0.57
CA VAL A 133 4.32 -23.05 -0.62
C VAL A 133 4.78 -22.01 -1.62
N THR A 134 5.26 -20.84 -1.14
CA THR A 134 5.88 -19.84 -2.02
C THR A 134 7.13 -20.41 -2.68
N ALA A 135 7.97 -21.15 -1.94
CA ALA A 135 9.15 -21.81 -2.50
C ALA A 135 8.79 -22.78 -3.63
N GLU A 136 7.82 -23.66 -3.40
CA GLU A 136 7.33 -24.62 -4.42
C GLU A 136 6.82 -23.90 -5.66
N CYS A 137 6.08 -22.80 -5.50
CA CYS A 137 5.57 -22.00 -6.62
C CYS A 137 6.69 -21.29 -7.39
N LEU A 138 7.75 -20.84 -6.70
CA LEU A 138 8.92 -20.24 -7.36
C LEU A 138 9.71 -21.27 -8.18
N GLU A 139 9.86 -22.50 -7.67
CA GLU A 139 10.45 -23.62 -8.42
C GLU A 139 9.60 -23.93 -9.66
N GLU A 140 8.28 -24.00 -9.51
CA GLU A 140 7.36 -24.21 -10.65
C GLU A 140 7.45 -23.09 -11.68
N ALA A 141 7.55 -21.81 -11.26
CA ALA A 141 7.75 -20.68 -12.16
C ALA A 141 9.04 -20.84 -12.97
N GLN A 142 10.13 -21.22 -12.30
CA GLN A 142 11.43 -21.45 -12.93
C GLN A 142 11.36 -22.60 -13.94
N GLU A 143 10.74 -23.73 -13.61
CA GLU A 143 10.55 -24.86 -14.51
C GLU A 143 9.74 -24.49 -15.76
N ARG A 144 8.77 -23.61 -15.61
CA ARG A 144 7.93 -23.11 -16.71
C ARG A 144 8.57 -21.98 -17.51
N GLY A 145 9.72 -21.45 -17.05
CA GLY A 145 10.40 -20.31 -17.68
C GLY A 145 9.68 -18.97 -17.45
N ILE A 146 8.84 -18.85 -16.42
CA ILE A 146 8.16 -17.62 -16.05
C ILE A 146 9.09 -16.82 -15.14
N PRO A 147 9.57 -15.63 -15.56
CA PRO A 147 10.43 -14.81 -14.73
C PRO A 147 9.68 -14.25 -13.52
N VAL A 148 10.34 -14.31 -12.35
CA VAL A 148 9.82 -13.75 -11.11
C VAL A 148 10.77 -12.68 -10.59
N VAL A 149 10.25 -11.45 -10.45
CA VAL A 149 10.94 -10.33 -9.81
C VAL A 149 10.41 -10.20 -8.39
N ILE A 150 11.28 -10.40 -7.42
CA ILE A 150 10.94 -10.23 -6.00
C ILE A 150 11.14 -8.76 -5.64
N VAL A 151 10.18 -8.18 -4.89
CA VAL A 151 10.18 -6.76 -4.52
C VAL A 151 10.19 -6.57 -3.00
N LEU A 152 10.78 -5.48 -2.54
CA LEU A 152 10.84 -4.97 -1.16
C LEU A 152 11.71 -5.80 -0.22
N LYS A 153 11.44 -7.07 -0.07
CA LYS A 153 12.19 -8.01 0.80
C LYS A 153 12.67 -9.17 -0.04
N ASP A 154 13.97 -9.40 -0.03
CA ASP A 154 14.55 -10.57 -0.69
C ASP A 154 14.20 -11.85 0.07
N ASN A 155 14.01 -12.94 -0.63
CA ASN A 155 13.86 -14.23 -0.03
C ASN A 155 15.22 -14.94 0.11
N ASN A 156 15.35 -15.79 1.13
CA ASN A 156 16.57 -16.56 1.37
C ASN A 156 16.71 -17.77 0.42
N LEU A 157 15.74 -18.00 -0.47
CA LEU A 157 15.67 -19.20 -1.30
C LEU A 157 16.54 -19.09 -2.57
N GLY A 158 16.91 -17.89 -2.97
CA GLY A 158 17.72 -17.65 -4.18
C GLY A 158 17.01 -17.98 -5.49
N ILE A 159 15.73 -18.36 -5.44
CA ILE A 159 14.92 -18.71 -6.61
C ILE A 159 14.17 -17.46 -7.07
N ARG A 160 14.78 -16.69 -7.93
CA ARG A 160 14.20 -15.51 -8.56
C ARG A 160 14.97 -15.12 -9.82
N THR A 161 14.33 -14.38 -10.70
CA THR A 161 14.99 -13.79 -11.87
C THR A 161 15.75 -12.54 -11.49
N SER A 162 15.16 -11.69 -10.63
CA SER A 162 15.77 -10.47 -10.12
C SER A 162 15.15 -10.08 -8.77
N PHE A 163 15.85 -9.23 -8.03
CA PHE A 163 15.35 -8.57 -6.83
C PHE A 163 15.37 -7.05 -7.02
N VAL A 164 14.26 -6.39 -6.68
CA VAL A 164 14.11 -4.93 -6.71
C VAL A 164 13.82 -4.44 -5.30
N GLY A 165 14.73 -3.70 -4.70
CA GLY A 165 14.59 -3.23 -3.33
C GLY A 165 15.74 -2.35 -2.88
N VAL A 166 15.70 -1.94 -1.61
CA VAL A 166 16.75 -1.10 -1.02
C VAL A 166 17.91 -1.94 -0.52
N SER A 167 19.11 -1.37 -0.53
CA SER A 167 20.25 -1.95 0.17
C SER A 167 20.07 -1.81 1.68
N ASN A 168 19.75 -2.93 2.35
CA ASN A 168 19.55 -2.95 3.80
C ASN A 168 20.73 -2.39 4.58
N TYR A 169 21.96 -2.65 4.11
CA TYR A 169 23.16 -2.11 4.71
C TYR A 169 23.25 -0.59 4.57
N ASN A 170 22.98 -0.05 3.36
CA ASN A 170 22.98 1.40 3.13
C ASN A 170 21.84 2.10 3.89
N LEU A 171 20.67 1.45 3.98
CA LEU A 171 19.56 1.91 4.82
C LEU A 171 19.99 2.01 6.29
N GLY A 172 20.69 1.00 6.79
CA GLY A 172 21.26 1.04 8.15
C GLY A 172 22.24 2.20 8.35
N ARG A 173 23.12 2.43 7.38
CA ARG A 173 24.05 3.57 7.42
C ARG A 173 23.31 4.91 7.42
N GLU A 174 22.22 5.02 6.68
CA GLU A 174 21.41 6.24 6.67
C GLU A 174 20.76 6.49 8.04
N TYR A 175 20.20 5.47 8.68
CA TYR A 175 19.74 5.58 10.06
C TYR A 175 20.84 6.05 11.01
N GLY A 176 22.04 5.49 10.89
CA GLY A 176 23.20 5.94 11.67
C GLY A 176 23.54 7.41 11.45
N ARG A 177 23.54 7.87 10.18
CA ARG A 177 23.76 9.30 9.84
C ARG A 177 22.68 10.20 10.46
N GLN A 178 21.41 9.74 10.46
CA GLN A 178 20.32 10.48 11.07
C GLN A 178 20.51 10.64 12.58
N VAL A 179 21.01 9.64 13.28
CA VAL A 179 21.40 9.78 14.69
C VAL A 179 22.50 10.83 14.86
N LEU A 180 23.54 10.80 14.03
CA LEU A 180 24.65 11.77 14.08
C LEU A 180 24.23 13.19 13.68
N SER A 181 23.16 13.37 12.95
CA SER A 181 22.62 14.68 12.59
C SER A 181 21.93 15.41 13.75
N ILE A 182 21.65 14.70 14.86
CA ILE A 182 21.06 15.28 16.06
C ILE A 182 22.15 16.08 16.81
N THR A 183 22.09 17.39 16.70
CA THR A 183 23.08 18.32 17.31
C THR A 183 22.51 19.21 18.40
N ASP A 184 21.20 19.23 18.56
CA ASP A 184 20.46 20.05 19.51
C ASP A 184 20.44 19.46 20.93
N LYS A 185 20.84 18.18 21.07
CA LYS A 185 21.03 17.50 22.35
C LYS A 185 22.14 16.47 22.29
N GLU A 186 22.65 16.06 23.45
CA GLU A 186 23.59 14.96 23.58
C GLU A 186 22.86 13.63 23.46
N VAL A 187 23.20 12.82 22.45
CA VAL A 187 22.67 11.46 22.24
C VAL A 187 23.64 10.44 22.82
N ARG A 188 23.16 9.63 23.77
CA ARG A 188 23.96 8.56 24.39
C ARG A 188 23.36 7.17 24.21
N LYS A 189 22.04 7.07 24.06
CA LYS A 189 21.31 5.81 24.01
C LYS A 189 20.39 5.75 22.78
N VAL A 190 20.73 4.88 21.87
CA VAL A 190 19.96 4.60 20.67
C VAL A 190 19.31 3.22 20.79
N LEU A 191 18.02 3.15 20.64
CA LEU A 191 17.24 1.92 20.63
C LEU A 191 16.73 1.65 19.23
N VAL A 192 17.06 0.49 18.67
CA VAL A 192 16.53 0.01 17.39
C VAL A 192 15.44 -1.02 17.66
N LEU A 193 14.23 -0.76 17.19
CA LEU A 193 13.14 -1.71 17.30
C LEU A 193 13.21 -2.72 16.15
N MET A 194 13.31 -3.99 16.49
CA MET A 194 13.41 -5.09 15.53
C MET A 194 12.27 -6.08 15.77
N ASN A 195 11.79 -6.71 14.74
CA ASN A 195 10.78 -7.76 14.87
C ASN A 195 11.32 -8.93 15.70
N ALA A 196 10.50 -9.43 16.63
CA ALA A 196 10.87 -10.55 17.52
C ALA A 196 11.05 -11.88 16.75
N GLU A 197 10.45 -12.03 15.59
CA GLU A 197 10.69 -13.15 14.69
C GLU A 197 12.08 -12.98 14.05
N THR A 198 13.09 -13.41 14.78
CA THR A 198 14.52 -13.16 14.53
C THR A 198 15.11 -13.79 13.25
N GLN A 199 14.30 -14.37 12.40
CA GLN A 199 14.74 -14.90 11.11
C GLN A 199 14.94 -13.82 10.04
N TYR A 200 14.58 -12.57 10.32
CA TYR A 200 14.71 -11.47 9.36
C TYR A 200 16.17 -11.02 9.21
N THR A 201 16.89 -11.70 8.32
CA THR A 201 18.25 -11.35 7.94
C THR A 201 18.39 -9.89 7.52
N SER A 202 17.35 -9.31 6.88
CA SER A 202 17.32 -7.92 6.43
C SER A 202 17.45 -6.92 7.59
N GLN A 203 16.72 -7.10 8.70
CA GLN A 203 16.81 -6.20 9.85
C GLN A 203 18.16 -6.31 10.57
N ASN A 204 18.76 -7.50 10.59
CA ASN A 204 20.12 -7.69 11.12
C ASN A 204 21.16 -6.95 10.29
N ILE A 205 21.00 -6.92 8.95
CA ILE A 205 21.89 -6.17 8.05
C ILE A 205 21.70 -4.66 8.26
N ILE A 206 20.47 -4.17 8.41
CA ILE A 206 20.18 -2.76 8.75
C ILE A 206 20.86 -2.42 10.09
N PHE A 207 20.67 -3.25 11.12
CA PHE A 207 21.27 -3.03 12.43
C PHE A 207 22.79 -3.00 12.38
N SER A 208 23.41 -3.87 11.60
CA SER A 208 24.87 -3.85 11.38
C SER A 208 25.34 -2.54 10.72
N GLY A 209 24.61 -2.04 9.73
CA GLY A 209 24.90 -0.74 9.10
C GLY A 209 24.78 0.44 10.07
N ILE A 210 23.79 0.41 10.99
CA ILE A 210 23.65 1.39 12.07
C ILE A 210 24.87 1.32 13.01
N GLN A 211 25.21 0.12 13.49
CA GLN A 211 26.33 -0.07 14.41
C GLN A 211 27.65 0.41 13.81
N GLU A 212 27.95 0.01 12.58
CA GLU A 212 29.20 0.42 11.92
C GLU A 212 29.28 1.94 11.72
N THR A 213 28.17 2.59 11.41
CA THR A 213 28.15 4.06 11.27
C THR A 213 28.41 4.78 12.59
N LEU A 214 28.00 4.18 13.70
CA LEU A 214 28.12 4.75 15.05
C LEU A 214 29.34 4.24 15.83
N ASP A 215 30.10 3.25 15.32
CA ASP A 215 31.22 2.61 16.02
C ASP A 215 32.34 3.58 16.41
N GLY A 216 32.55 4.66 15.62
CA GLY A 216 33.51 5.71 15.93
C GLY A 216 33.12 6.64 17.11
N TYR A 217 31.90 6.54 17.64
CA TYR A 217 31.32 7.42 18.64
C TYR A 217 31.11 6.66 19.95
N THR A 218 32.18 6.53 20.75
CA THR A 218 32.24 5.69 21.98
C THR A 218 31.24 6.05 23.06
N ASP A 219 30.69 7.27 23.03
CA ASP A 219 29.69 7.74 23.98
C ASP A 219 28.25 7.32 23.59
N ILE A 220 28.05 6.81 22.37
CA ILE A 220 26.76 6.35 21.87
C ILE A 220 26.62 4.84 22.07
N GLN A 221 25.63 4.43 22.85
CA GLN A 221 25.28 3.03 23.07
C GLN A 221 24.09 2.65 22.18
N VAL A 222 24.30 1.73 21.23
CA VAL A 222 23.25 1.20 20.36
C VAL A 222 22.80 -0.15 20.88
N ARG A 223 21.50 -0.30 21.12
CA ARG A 223 20.89 -1.58 21.48
C ARG A 223 19.69 -1.90 20.60
N ALA A 224 19.43 -3.17 20.36
CA ALA A 224 18.19 -3.63 19.73
C ALA A 224 17.19 -4.04 20.81
N ALA A 225 15.89 -3.86 20.52
CA ALA A 225 14.80 -4.43 21.29
C ALA A 225 13.85 -5.17 20.34
N ALA A 226 13.47 -6.37 20.74
CA ALA A 226 12.51 -7.17 20.01
C ALA A 226 11.08 -6.67 20.25
N VAL A 227 10.33 -6.49 19.16
CA VAL A 227 8.92 -6.11 19.17
C VAL A 227 8.13 -7.24 18.52
N GLU A 228 7.14 -7.78 19.21
CA GLU A 228 6.22 -8.73 18.60
C GLU A 228 5.34 -8.01 17.56
N ASN A 229 5.31 -8.51 16.33
CA ASN A 229 4.61 -7.88 15.22
C ASN A 229 3.64 -8.86 14.54
N LYS A 230 2.75 -9.47 15.32
CA LYS A 230 1.62 -10.28 14.82
C LYS A 230 0.40 -9.42 14.50
N GLY A 231 0.43 -8.15 14.90
CA GLY A 231 -0.59 -7.14 14.68
C GLY A 231 -0.29 -5.86 15.45
N ALA A 232 -1.00 -4.78 15.13
CA ALA A 232 -0.77 -3.46 15.75
C ALA A 232 -0.87 -3.50 17.29
N PHE A 233 -1.76 -4.33 17.84
CA PHE A 233 -1.94 -4.48 19.29
C PHE A 233 -0.69 -5.05 19.99
N ASP A 234 -0.04 -6.07 19.40
CA ASP A 234 1.15 -6.68 19.98
C ASP A 234 2.34 -5.72 19.96
N VAL A 235 2.46 -4.93 18.86
CA VAL A 235 3.46 -3.87 18.74
C VAL A 235 3.23 -2.80 19.81
N GLU A 236 2.00 -2.32 19.99
CA GLU A 236 1.64 -1.33 21.00
C GLU A 236 1.95 -1.82 22.42
N GLU A 237 1.63 -3.09 22.74
CA GLU A 237 1.94 -3.68 24.04
C GLU A 237 3.45 -3.78 24.28
N SER A 238 4.22 -4.17 23.27
CA SER A 238 5.67 -4.26 23.35
C SER A 238 6.29 -2.88 23.59
N ILE A 239 5.84 -1.85 22.87
CA ILE A 239 6.31 -0.47 23.03
C ILE A 239 5.91 0.08 24.40
N ARG A 240 4.69 -0.17 24.87
CA ARG A 240 4.25 0.24 26.22
C ARG A 240 5.16 -0.34 27.31
N LYS A 241 5.58 -1.60 27.19
CA LYS A 241 6.53 -2.23 28.13
C LYS A 241 7.87 -1.49 28.14
N LEU A 242 8.38 -1.07 26.96
CA LEU A 242 9.61 -0.27 26.87
C LEU A 242 9.49 1.07 27.59
N PHE A 243 8.35 1.75 27.46
CA PHE A 243 8.12 3.05 28.14
C PHE A 243 7.93 2.93 29.67
N MET A 244 7.73 1.72 30.18
CA MET A 244 7.72 1.44 31.64
C MET A 244 9.10 1.16 32.20
N GLU A 245 10.15 1.06 31.38
CA GLU A 245 11.53 0.89 31.85
C GLU A 245 12.01 2.13 32.60
N LYS A 246 12.95 1.94 33.56
CA LYS A 246 13.50 3.04 34.36
C LYS A 246 14.33 4.04 33.56
N THR A 247 14.91 3.58 32.47
CA THR A 247 15.79 4.38 31.60
C THR A 247 15.31 4.29 30.16
N LEU A 248 14.81 5.41 29.66
CA LEU A 248 14.39 5.54 28.27
C LEU A 248 15.58 5.88 27.38
N PRO A 249 15.53 5.55 26.08
CA PRO A 249 16.54 5.96 25.11
C PRO A 249 16.38 7.43 24.74
N ASP A 250 17.44 8.03 24.21
CA ASP A 250 17.41 9.39 23.65
C ASP A 250 16.85 9.38 22.22
N VAL A 251 17.08 8.26 21.49
CA VAL A 251 16.61 8.06 20.11
C VAL A 251 16.01 6.66 19.97
N ILE A 252 14.85 6.56 19.32
CA ILE A 252 14.23 5.30 18.91
C ILE A 252 14.23 5.24 17.37
N ILE A 253 14.84 4.19 16.81
CA ILE A 253 14.80 3.88 15.39
C ILE A 253 13.75 2.80 15.17
N CYS A 254 12.79 3.08 14.30
CA CYS A 254 11.73 2.15 13.89
C CYS A 254 12.02 1.66 12.46
N LEU A 255 11.95 0.36 12.24
CA LEU A 255 12.26 -0.28 10.96
C LEU A 255 10.99 -0.68 10.17
N ASP A 256 9.82 -0.28 10.64
CA ASP A 256 8.54 -0.48 9.97
C ASP A 256 7.53 0.64 10.34
N GLU A 257 6.46 0.74 9.55
CA GLU A 257 5.42 1.77 9.70
C GLU A 257 4.65 1.63 11.01
N ILE A 258 4.28 0.40 11.38
CA ILE A 258 3.46 0.14 12.56
C ILE A 258 4.23 0.54 13.82
N SER A 259 5.48 0.09 13.93
CA SER A 259 6.37 0.48 15.04
C SER A 259 6.57 2.00 15.11
N THR A 260 6.73 2.67 13.95
CA THR A 260 6.87 4.14 13.89
C THR A 260 5.62 4.83 14.45
N SER A 261 4.43 4.39 14.03
CA SER A 261 3.16 4.96 14.47
C SER A 261 2.90 4.70 15.96
N CYS A 262 3.18 3.50 16.44
CA CYS A 262 2.99 3.15 17.86
C CYS A 262 4.00 3.90 18.79
N VAL A 263 5.27 4.06 18.37
CA VAL A 263 6.26 4.85 19.12
C VAL A 263 5.86 6.32 19.15
N TYR A 264 5.44 6.87 18.02
CA TYR A 264 4.92 8.22 17.95
C TYR A 264 3.79 8.45 18.97
N GLN A 265 2.80 7.55 19.00
CA GLN A 265 1.68 7.63 19.94
C GLN A 265 2.18 7.52 21.40
N ALA A 266 3.05 6.57 21.69
CA ALA A 266 3.60 6.37 23.03
C ALA A 266 4.39 7.60 23.52
N VAL A 267 5.22 8.22 22.68
CA VAL A 267 5.95 9.45 23.02
C VAL A 267 5.00 10.58 23.40
N VAL A 268 3.86 10.69 22.71
CA VAL A 268 2.82 11.67 23.04
C VAL A 268 2.13 11.30 24.37
N ASP A 269 1.68 10.06 24.54
CA ASP A 269 0.89 9.61 25.68
C ASP A 269 1.70 9.65 26.99
N TYR A 270 3.00 9.35 26.92
CA TYR A 270 3.91 9.43 28.07
C TYR A 270 4.57 10.80 28.25
N ASN A 271 4.14 11.82 27.48
CA ASN A 271 4.65 13.20 27.53
C ASN A 271 6.17 13.28 27.37
N LYS A 272 6.71 12.57 26.36
CA LYS A 272 8.15 12.49 26.04
C LYS A 272 8.52 13.23 24.76
N VAL A 273 7.62 14.04 24.22
CA VAL A 273 7.89 14.88 23.05
C VAL A 273 9.04 15.83 23.35
N GLY A 274 10.09 15.83 22.50
CA GLY A 274 11.31 16.60 22.67
C GLY A 274 12.35 15.97 23.61
N GLU A 275 11.98 14.95 24.42
CA GLU A 275 12.94 14.16 25.20
C GLU A 275 13.50 12.98 24.38
N ILE A 276 12.62 12.31 23.62
CA ILE A 276 12.94 11.16 22.78
C ILE A 276 12.76 11.55 21.31
N ASP A 277 13.82 11.41 20.50
CA ASP A 277 13.71 11.55 19.07
C ASP A 277 13.29 10.21 18.41
N ILE A 278 12.45 10.31 17.41
CA ILE A 278 12.00 9.16 16.62
C ILE A 278 12.56 9.30 15.21
N ILE A 279 13.27 8.29 14.76
CA ILE A 279 13.64 8.11 13.35
C ILE A 279 12.81 6.95 12.83
N GLY A 280 11.85 7.28 11.97
CA GLY A 280 10.83 6.36 11.51
C GLY A 280 11.17 5.71 10.18
N TYR A 281 10.21 4.93 9.72
CA TYR A 281 10.20 4.29 8.41
C TYR A 281 8.83 4.53 7.77
N TYR A 282 8.84 4.77 6.45
CA TYR A 282 7.66 5.02 5.65
C TYR A 282 7.11 6.46 5.75
N ASP A 283 6.23 6.82 4.82
CA ASP A 283 5.69 8.18 4.63
C ASP A 283 4.15 8.23 4.68
N SER A 284 3.54 7.41 5.52
CA SER A 284 2.10 7.51 5.74
C SER A 284 1.71 8.90 6.26
N GLU A 285 0.49 9.33 5.97
CA GLU A 285 -0.01 10.66 6.32
C GLU A 285 0.13 10.94 7.83
N SER A 286 -0.06 9.92 8.68
CA SER A 286 0.10 10.03 10.13
C SER A 286 1.55 10.34 10.53
N ILE A 287 2.54 9.68 9.90
CA ILE A 287 3.97 9.90 10.15
C ILE A 287 4.38 11.28 9.62
N LEU A 288 3.97 11.65 8.41
CA LEU A 288 4.25 12.96 7.83
C LEU A 288 3.70 14.10 8.71
N ARG A 289 2.46 13.97 9.21
CA ARG A 289 1.89 14.94 10.15
C ARG A 289 2.62 14.98 11.49
N ALA A 290 3.17 13.85 11.96
CA ALA A 290 3.98 13.80 13.16
C ALA A 290 5.34 14.50 12.97
N ILE A 291 5.93 14.44 11.78
CA ILE A 291 7.12 15.20 11.41
C ILE A 291 6.82 16.71 11.34
N ASP A 292 5.74 17.12 10.68
CA ASP A 292 5.32 18.52 10.60
C ASP A 292 5.07 19.15 12.00
N ARG A 293 4.69 18.33 12.98
CA ARG A 293 4.51 18.72 14.39
C ARG A 293 5.78 18.60 15.25
N ASN A 294 6.90 18.22 14.66
CA ASN A 294 8.17 17.95 15.34
C ASN A 294 8.07 16.90 16.48
N VAL A 295 7.20 15.89 16.32
CA VAL A 295 7.14 14.74 17.25
C VAL A 295 7.99 13.58 16.72
N VAL A 296 7.95 13.34 15.41
CA VAL A 296 8.89 12.47 14.70
C VAL A 296 9.94 13.36 14.06
N ARG A 297 11.22 13.05 14.26
CA ARG A 297 12.32 13.87 13.79
C ARG A 297 12.53 13.71 12.28
N SER A 298 12.56 12.47 11.83
CA SER A 298 12.68 12.11 10.42
C SER A 298 12.09 10.74 10.15
N THR A 299 11.81 10.48 8.89
CA THR A 299 11.46 9.14 8.40
C THR A 299 12.21 8.85 7.10
N ILE A 300 12.47 7.58 6.85
CA ILE A 300 13.05 7.12 5.59
C ILE A 300 11.95 6.41 4.82
N SER A 301 11.67 6.88 3.61
CA SER A 301 10.71 6.28 2.68
C SER A 301 11.44 5.64 1.50
N ILE A 302 10.87 4.59 0.93
CA ILE A 302 11.38 3.97 -0.30
C ILE A 302 10.76 4.67 -1.50
N ASP A 303 11.54 4.86 -2.58
CA ASP A 303 11.00 5.37 -3.83
C ASP A 303 10.12 4.29 -4.51
N THR A 304 8.82 4.43 -4.31
CA THR A 304 7.82 3.52 -4.86
C THR A 304 7.73 3.60 -6.39
N ALA A 305 8.04 4.76 -6.96
CA ALA A 305 8.02 4.95 -8.41
C ALA A 305 9.17 4.17 -9.06
N GLU A 306 10.39 4.26 -8.52
CA GLU A 306 11.52 3.45 -8.98
C GLU A 306 11.27 1.96 -8.79
N MET A 307 10.68 1.55 -7.65
CA MET A 307 10.37 0.14 -7.40
C MET A 307 9.44 -0.42 -8.47
N GLY A 308 8.36 0.27 -8.81
CA GLY A 308 7.45 -0.14 -9.86
C GLY A 308 8.11 -0.15 -11.24
N GLN A 309 8.88 0.89 -11.56
CA GLN A 309 9.61 1.01 -12.82
C GLN A 309 10.62 -0.13 -13.00
N TYR A 310 11.50 -0.34 -12.02
CA TYR A 310 12.54 -1.37 -12.13
C TYR A 310 11.98 -2.78 -12.17
N SER A 311 10.84 -3.02 -11.50
CA SER A 311 10.17 -4.32 -11.54
C SER A 311 9.73 -4.70 -12.95
N VAL A 312 9.12 -3.77 -13.67
CA VAL A 312 8.70 -3.99 -15.07
C VAL A 312 9.89 -4.04 -16.01
N MET A 313 10.86 -3.14 -15.82
CA MET A 313 12.09 -3.13 -16.62
C MET A 313 12.85 -4.46 -16.50
N ALA A 314 12.94 -5.02 -15.31
CA ALA A 314 13.60 -6.32 -15.09
C ALA A 314 12.90 -7.46 -15.85
N LEU A 315 11.56 -7.51 -15.83
CA LEU A 315 10.80 -8.49 -16.58
C LEU A 315 10.95 -8.30 -18.09
N ASP A 316 10.86 -7.07 -18.57
CA ASP A 316 10.97 -6.75 -20.00
C ASP A 316 12.39 -7.01 -20.53
N GLU A 317 13.42 -6.68 -19.77
CA GLU A 317 14.80 -6.98 -20.12
C GLU A 317 15.06 -8.49 -20.19
N TYR A 318 14.55 -9.26 -19.21
CA TYR A 318 14.63 -10.71 -19.23
C TYR A 318 13.89 -11.30 -20.43
N ARG A 319 12.69 -10.83 -20.72
CA ARG A 319 11.90 -11.26 -21.89
C ARG A 319 12.63 -11.05 -23.21
N LYS A 320 13.31 -9.89 -23.36
CA LYS A 320 14.02 -9.53 -24.59
C LYS A 320 15.37 -10.24 -24.76
N ASN A 321 16.10 -10.40 -23.67
CA ASN A 321 17.51 -10.82 -23.72
C ASN A 321 17.74 -12.24 -23.18
N GLY A 322 16.79 -12.80 -22.41
CA GLY A 322 16.94 -14.07 -21.69
C GLY A 322 17.79 -13.99 -20.42
N TYR A 323 18.23 -12.79 -20.04
CA TYR A 323 18.97 -12.50 -18.81
C TYR A 323 18.69 -11.07 -18.35
N VAL A 324 18.91 -10.80 -17.04
CA VAL A 324 18.74 -9.50 -16.43
C VAL A 324 19.67 -9.39 -15.22
N SER A 325 19.90 -8.18 -14.70
CA SER A 325 20.61 -7.99 -13.43
C SER A 325 19.91 -8.72 -12.29
N GLU A 326 20.68 -9.38 -11.43
CA GLU A 326 20.12 -10.07 -10.25
C GLU A 326 19.55 -9.11 -9.21
N TYR A 327 19.93 -7.83 -9.27
CA TYR A 327 19.54 -6.81 -8.29
C TYR A 327 19.41 -5.42 -8.91
N PHE A 328 18.31 -4.76 -8.59
CA PHE A 328 18.08 -3.34 -8.83
C PHE A 328 17.92 -2.62 -7.48
N SER A 329 18.83 -1.69 -7.21
CA SER A 329 18.75 -0.87 -6.00
C SER A 329 17.77 0.26 -6.21
N VAL A 330 16.80 0.35 -5.33
CA VAL A 330 15.84 1.45 -5.25
C VAL A 330 16.36 2.49 -4.28
N ASP A 331 16.20 3.77 -4.62
CA ASP A 331 16.59 4.88 -3.77
C ASP A 331 15.63 5.05 -2.57
N THR A 332 16.14 5.74 -1.56
CA THR A 332 15.37 6.11 -0.38
C THR A 332 15.31 7.63 -0.24
N ASN A 333 14.16 8.14 0.19
CA ASN A 333 13.94 9.54 0.47
C ASN A 333 13.99 9.79 1.99
N LEU A 334 14.82 10.72 2.41
CA LEU A 334 14.82 11.21 3.78
C LEU A 334 13.82 12.35 3.91
N ILE A 335 12.83 12.17 4.80
CA ILE A 335 11.80 13.17 5.07
C ILE A 335 12.01 13.74 6.46
N THR A 336 12.17 15.06 6.54
CA THR A 336 12.38 15.83 7.77
C THR A 336 11.39 16.99 7.84
N ALA A 337 11.41 17.76 8.92
CA ALA A 337 10.60 18.99 9.03
C ALA A 337 10.87 20.01 7.93
N GLU A 338 12.05 19.96 7.27
CA GLU A 338 12.42 20.90 6.22
C GLU A 338 11.68 20.64 4.90
N ASN A 339 11.42 19.35 4.57
CA ASN A 339 10.83 18.95 3.29
C ASN A 339 9.47 18.23 3.39
N VAL A 340 8.98 17.94 4.60
CA VAL A 340 7.72 17.19 4.81
C VAL A 340 6.50 17.82 4.12
N LYS A 341 6.50 19.14 3.94
CA LYS A 341 5.40 19.84 3.26
C LYS A 341 5.26 19.48 1.80
N GLU A 342 6.35 19.08 1.15
CA GLU A 342 6.32 18.59 -0.24
C GLU A 342 5.56 17.26 -0.35
N TYR A 343 5.62 16.44 0.71
CA TYR A 343 4.93 15.15 0.79
C TYR A 343 3.48 15.26 1.28
N LEU A 344 3.16 16.25 2.12
CA LEU A 344 1.79 16.50 2.60
C LEU A 344 0.89 17.20 1.58
N GLY A 345 1.46 17.90 0.61
CA GLY A 345 0.73 18.71 -0.38
C GLY A 345 0.43 18.03 -1.72
N GLY A 346 1.03 16.89 -1.98
CA GLY A 346 0.83 16.09 -3.20
C GLY A 346 0.87 14.62 -2.82
N GLY A 347 -0.12 13.85 -3.20
CA GLY A 347 -0.03 12.40 -3.15
C GLY A 347 1.29 11.95 -3.81
N GLY A 348 1.98 11.01 -3.15
CA GLY A 348 3.35 10.60 -3.39
C GLY A 348 3.82 10.65 -4.85
N SER A 349 5.05 11.13 -4.99
CA SER A 349 5.90 11.06 -6.20
C SER A 349 5.30 11.58 -7.52
N GLU A 350 5.24 12.90 -7.65
CA GLU A 350 5.47 13.56 -8.94
C GLU A 350 6.64 14.54 -8.78
N LYS A 351 7.86 14.02 -8.82
CA LYS A 351 9.02 14.79 -9.30
C LYS A 351 9.29 14.32 -10.72
N ILE A 352 8.65 14.99 -11.67
CA ILE A 352 9.10 15.00 -13.07
C ILE A 352 10.24 16.04 -13.16
N PRO A 353 11.36 15.73 -13.85
CA PRO A 353 12.52 16.58 -13.96
C PRO A 353 12.26 17.88 -14.69
#